data_d384324061559fb85e257be548ce5bb6
#
_entry.id   d384324061559fb85e257be548ce5bb6
#
_cell.length_a   1.000
_cell.length_b   1.000
_cell.length_c   1.000
_cell.angle_alpha   90.00
_cell.angle_beta   90.00
_cell.angle_gamma   90.00
#
_symmetry.space_group_name_H-M   'P 1'
#
loop_
_entity.id
_entity.type
_entity.pdbx_description
1 polymer ?
#
loop_
_entity_poly.entity_id
_entity_poly.type
_entity_poly.pdbx_seq_one_letter_code
_entity_poly.pdbx_strand_id
1 'polypeptide(L)'
;MKTRHIALGIVAGIVLPLFFPSSSFLQTSDARYPIFRPDAPGPHPAVVFVSGCDGFAPRVAPGVYERRAEQFRAQGYVVTFADYLGRRGLKSCAGAVTHEDAAADLVSAAAWLRSQAAVDRTRIAAIGWSYGGRAVLVALAKHREEDMAFSRAVVYYPDCRALQPWKTALPVLMLLAGDDDMTPAEPRREAAKKLAPPTVLKIVVYPGAQHGFDVPGLPAKMKVGFGTIGYHPQAAADAREQVQRFLRPAR
;
A
#
# COMPACT_ATOMS: atom_id res chain seq x y z
N MET A 1 14.70 75.46 -30.17
CA MET A 1 13.99 74.22 -30.02
C MET A 1 15.01 73.14 -29.63
N LYS A 2 15.00 72.72 -28.39
CA LYS A 2 15.94 71.71 -27.85
C LYS A 2 15.20 70.33 -27.71
N THR A 3 15.52 69.40 -28.54
CA THR A 3 14.99 68.06 -28.50
C THR A 3 15.70 67.26 -27.39
N ARG A 4 14.93 66.76 -26.40
CA ARG A 4 15.43 65.84 -25.35
C ARG A 4 15.21 64.41 -25.80
N HIS A 5 16.28 63.67 -25.95
CA HIS A 5 16.24 62.22 -26.10
C HIS A 5 16.07 61.55 -24.72
N ILE A 6 14.99 60.78 -24.58
CA ILE A 6 14.73 59.89 -23.42
C ILE A 6 15.34 58.54 -23.76
N ALA A 7 16.35 58.15 -23.01
CA ALA A 7 16.92 56.78 -23.10
C ALA A 7 16.06 55.83 -22.28
N LEU A 8 15.51 54.80 -22.95
CA LEU A 8 14.72 53.74 -22.33
C LEU A 8 15.72 52.63 -21.87
N GLY A 9 15.94 52.53 -20.57
CA GLY A 9 16.74 51.46 -19.98
C GLY A 9 15.99 50.12 -19.97
N ILE A 10 16.50 49.16 -20.69
CA ILE A 10 16.02 47.76 -20.67
C ILE A 10 16.63 47.08 -19.45
N VAL A 11 15.81 46.77 -18.42
CA VAL A 11 16.21 45.90 -17.31
C VAL A 11 16.05 44.45 -17.76
N ALA A 12 17.16 43.79 -18.04
CA ALA A 12 17.17 42.38 -18.32
C ALA A 12 16.96 41.59 -16.98
N GLY A 13 15.77 41.09 -16.77
CA GLY A 13 15.48 40.17 -15.66
C GLY A 13 16.15 38.84 -15.88
N ILE A 14 17.11 38.48 -15.03
CA ILE A 14 17.72 37.17 -14.99
C ILE A 14 16.71 36.21 -14.38
N VAL A 15 16.06 35.39 -15.21
CA VAL A 15 15.25 34.25 -14.77
C VAL A 15 16.22 33.12 -14.43
N LEU A 16 16.48 32.93 -13.13
CA LEU A 16 17.17 31.69 -12.69
C LEU A 16 16.21 30.50 -12.90
N PRO A 17 16.64 29.43 -13.57
CA PRO A 17 15.85 28.21 -13.65
C PRO A 17 15.81 27.58 -12.27
N LEU A 18 14.60 27.43 -11.71
CA LEU A 18 14.35 26.59 -10.55
C LEU A 18 14.65 25.14 -10.95
N PHE A 19 15.82 24.66 -10.56
CA PHE A 19 16.16 23.25 -10.60
C PHE A 19 15.27 22.53 -9.59
N PHE A 20 14.18 21.93 -10.05
CA PHE A 20 13.52 20.87 -9.32
C PHE A 20 14.39 19.62 -9.46
N PRO A 21 14.89 19.03 -8.39
CA PRO A 21 15.57 17.74 -8.50
C PRO A 21 14.54 16.69 -8.87
N SER A 22 14.45 16.35 -10.14
CA SER A 22 13.79 15.15 -10.63
C SER A 22 14.69 13.99 -10.27
N SER A 23 14.39 13.24 -9.22
CA SER A 23 14.95 11.91 -9.12
C SER A 23 14.31 11.09 -8.03
N SER A 24 13.23 10.44 -8.37
CA SER A 24 12.84 9.20 -7.70
C SER A 24 13.76 8.10 -8.20
N PHE A 25 14.88 7.88 -7.57
CA PHE A 25 15.76 6.78 -7.93
C PHE A 25 15.24 5.49 -7.30
N LEU A 26 14.66 4.62 -8.12
CA LEU A 26 14.61 3.18 -7.86
C LEU A 26 16.06 2.67 -7.75
N GLN A 27 16.62 2.66 -6.56
CA GLN A 27 17.90 1.96 -6.34
C GLN A 27 17.59 0.48 -6.17
N THR A 28 17.63 -0.27 -7.27
CA THR A 28 17.50 -1.73 -7.24
C THR A 28 18.84 -2.37 -6.93
N SER A 29 19.04 -2.83 -5.72
CA SER A 29 20.10 -3.79 -5.41
C SER A 29 19.71 -5.22 -5.79
N ASP A 30 18.42 -5.49 -5.98
CA ASP A 30 17.84 -6.74 -6.47
C ASP A 30 16.65 -6.40 -7.39
N ALA A 31 16.73 -6.76 -8.67
CA ALA A 31 15.69 -6.50 -9.66
C ALA A 31 14.32 -7.14 -9.31
N ARG A 32 14.30 -8.11 -8.37
CA ARG A 32 13.07 -8.77 -7.91
C ARG A 32 12.24 -7.93 -6.96
N TYR A 33 12.85 -6.96 -6.26
CA TYR A 33 12.21 -6.17 -5.21
C TYR A 33 12.54 -4.70 -5.38
N PRO A 34 11.68 -3.93 -6.09
CA PRO A 34 11.84 -2.47 -6.17
C PRO A 34 11.81 -1.89 -4.75
N ILE A 35 12.68 -0.92 -4.48
CA ILE A 35 12.81 -0.34 -3.15
C ILE A 35 12.75 1.19 -3.21
N PHE A 36 11.94 1.76 -2.33
CA PHE A 36 11.84 3.20 -2.07
C PHE A 36 12.45 3.48 -0.71
N ARG A 37 13.52 4.28 -0.65
CA ARG A 37 14.25 4.58 0.58
C ARG A 37 14.14 6.05 0.93
N PRO A 38 13.95 6.41 2.21
CA PRO A 38 14.17 7.78 2.69
C PRO A 38 15.60 8.27 2.37
N ASP A 39 15.74 9.57 2.19
CA ASP A 39 17.07 10.17 1.94
C ASP A 39 17.91 10.25 3.22
N ALA A 40 17.25 10.26 4.38
CA ALA A 40 17.92 10.28 5.68
C ALA A 40 18.63 8.95 5.98
N PRO A 41 19.73 8.95 6.77
CA PRO A 41 20.34 7.72 7.25
C PRO A 41 19.37 6.87 8.08
N GLY A 42 19.42 5.51 7.91
CA GLY A 42 18.62 4.56 8.68
C GLY A 42 19.25 4.15 10.02
N PRO A 43 18.68 3.12 10.67
CA PRO A 43 17.65 2.22 10.15
C PRO A 43 16.25 2.81 10.23
N HIS A 44 15.41 2.52 9.22
CA HIS A 44 14.05 3.02 9.09
C HIS A 44 13.00 1.92 9.32
N PRO A 45 11.79 2.25 9.80
CA PRO A 45 10.65 1.34 9.69
C PRO A 45 10.39 1.01 8.23
N ALA A 46 9.76 -0.12 7.96
CA ALA A 46 9.56 -0.56 6.59
C ALA A 46 8.17 -1.14 6.34
N VAL A 47 7.74 -1.13 5.09
CA VAL A 47 6.47 -1.74 4.66
C VAL A 47 6.66 -2.56 3.39
N VAL A 48 5.98 -3.70 3.34
CA VAL A 48 5.83 -4.50 2.13
C VAL A 48 4.41 -4.30 1.60
N PHE A 49 4.27 -3.87 0.35
CA PHE A 49 2.99 -3.74 -0.32
C PHE A 49 2.64 -5.03 -1.08
N VAL A 50 1.36 -5.42 -1.01
CA VAL A 50 0.78 -6.50 -1.80
C VAL A 50 -0.42 -5.95 -2.57
N SER A 51 -0.31 -5.89 -3.89
CA SER A 51 -1.30 -5.26 -4.77
C SER A 51 -2.64 -6.02 -4.82
N GLY A 52 -3.67 -5.36 -5.31
CA GLY A 52 -4.91 -6.01 -5.75
C GLY A 52 -4.70 -6.90 -6.99
N CYS A 53 -5.82 -7.43 -7.52
CA CYS A 53 -5.81 -8.41 -8.61
C CYS A 53 -5.16 -7.91 -9.92
N ASP A 54 -5.09 -6.59 -10.15
CA ASP A 54 -4.49 -5.99 -11.33
C ASP A 54 -2.99 -5.66 -11.18
N GLY A 55 -2.35 -6.17 -10.12
CA GLY A 55 -0.93 -5.95 -9.87
C GLY A 55 -0.58 -4.52 -9.46
N PHE A 56 0.71 -4.18 -9.58
CA PHE A 56 1.22 -2.85 -9.21
C PHE A 56 1.03 -1.80 -10.31
N ALA A 57 0.59 -2.18 -11.52
CA ALA A 57 0.28 -1.28 -12.64
C ALA A 57 -1.20 -1.40 -13.08
N PRO A 58 -2.17 -1.12 -12.20
CA PRO A 58 -3.58 -1.27 -12.53
C PRO A 58 -4.01 -0.26 -13.60
N ARG A 59 -4.78 -0.73 -14.60
CA ARG A 59 -5.21 0.10 -15.74
C ARG A 59 -6.09 1.28 -15.32
N VAL A 60 -6.95 1.07 -14.31
CA VAL A 60 -7.89 2.10 -13.85
C VAL A 60 -7.27 3.17 -12.95
N ALA A 61 -6.06 2.93 -12.44
CA ALA A 61 -5.35 3.85 -11.55
C ALA A 61 -3.82 3.74 -11.74
N PRO A 62 -3.29 4.10 -12.92
CA PRO A 62 -1.85 4.00 -13.18
C PRO A 62 -1.02 4.73 -12.13
N GLY A 63 0.08 4.13 -11.68
CA GLY A 63 1.01 4.72 -10.72
C GLY A 63 0.47 4.89 -9.29
N VAL A 64 -0.66 4.29 -8.93
CA VAL A 64 -1.24 4.43 -7.57
C VAL A 64 -0.33 3.87 -6.49
N TYR A 65 0.31 2.75 -6.74
CA TYR A 65 1.19 2.10 -5.75
C TYR A 65 2.51 2.82 -5.61
N GLU A 66 3.07 3.33 -6.70
CA GLU A 66 4.28 4.17 -6.69
C GLU A 66 4.04 5.46 -5.90
N ARG A 67 2.90 6.14 -6.14
CA ARG A 67 2.54 7.33 -5.35
C ARG A 67 2.35 7.02 -3.87
N ARG A 68 1.77 5.86 -3.53
CA ARG A 68 1.67 5.41 -2.13
C ARG A 68 3.05 5.13 -1.54
N ALA A 69 3.93 4.46 -2.30
CA ALA A 69 5.29 4.18 -1.85
C ALA A 69 6.06 5.48 -1.58
N GLU A 70 5.95 6.49 -2.45
CA GLU A 70 6.54 7.81 -2.24
C GLU A 70 5.98 8.52 -0.99
N GLN A 71 4.67 8.42 -0.73
CA GLN A 71 4.06 8.96 0.48
C GLN A 71 4.63 8.30 1.75
N PHE A 72 4.83 6.98 1.75
CA PHE A 72 5.47 6.28 2.86
C PHE A 72 6.95 6.61 2.98
N ARG A 73 7.67 6.70 1.85
CA ARG A 73 9.07 7.13 1.82
C ARG A 73 9.24 8.51 2.46
N ALA A 74 8.39 9.47 2.07
CA ALA A 74 8.38 10.82 2.64
C ALA A 74 8.05 10.86 4.15
N GLN A 75 7.38 9.81 4.68
CA GLN A 75 7.12 9.63 6.11
C GLN A 75 8.23 8.86 6.83
N GLY A 76 9.34 8.56 6.15
CA GLY A 76 10.49 7.89 6.74
C GLY A 76 10.42 6.35 6.69
N TYR A 77 9.57 5.75 5.88
CA TYR A 77 9.51 4.29 5.70
C TYR A 77 10.31 3.84 4.48
N VAL A 78 10.99 2.73 4.61
CA VAL A 78 11.45 1.96 3.45
C VAL A 78 10.25 1.16 2.92
N VAL A 79 10.04 1.19 1.59
CA VAL A 79 8.93 0.46 0.96
C VAL A 79 9.46 -0.50 -0.09
N THR A 80 8.87 -1.70 -0.14
CA THR A 80 9.08 -2.65 -1.25
C THR A 80 7.76 -3.28 -1.67
N PHE A 81 7.75 -3.93 -2.83
CA PHE A 81 6.59 -4.59 -3.42
C PHE A 81 6.79 -6.10 -3.46
N ALA A 82 5.82 -6.85 -2.92
CA ALA A 82 5.70 -8.29 -3.16
C ALA A 82 4.94 -8.48 -4.48
N ASP A 83 5.66 -8.39 -5.60
CA ASP A 83 5.07 -8.46 -6.94
C ASP A 83 4.82 -9.91 -7.37
N TYR A 84 3.73 -10.48 -6.84
CA TYR A 84 3.33 -11.85 -7.11
C TYR A 84 2.85 -12.09 -8.56
N LEU A 85 2.47 -11.04 -9.31
CA LEU A 85 2.12 -11.13 -10.72
C LEU A 85 3.32 -10.92 -11.64
N GLY A 86 4.07 -9.84 -11.47
CA GLY A 86 5.21 -9.51 -12.34
C GLY A 86 6.28 -10.59 -12.33
N ARG A 87 6.54 -11.24 -11.20
CA ARG A 87 7.46 -12.37 -11.10
C ARG A 87 7.05 -13.59 -11.92
N ARG A 88 5.77 -13.70 -12.28
CA ARG A 88 5.20 -14.77 -13.12
C ARG A 88 4.86 -14.30 -14.54
N GLY A 89 5.22 -13.05 -14.89
CA GLY A 89 4.86 -12.46 -16.19
C GLY A 89 3.35 -12.24 -16.37
N LEU A 90 2.59 -12.18 -15.27
CA LEU A 90 1.13 -12.04 -15.28
C LEU A 90 0.72 -10.58 -15.12
N LYS A 91 -0.45 -10.24 -15.67
CA LYS A 91 -1.05 -8.88 -15.55
C LYS A 91 -2.32 -8.85 -14.68
N SER A 92 -2.81 -10.00 -14.26
CA SER A 92 -4.01 -10.15 -13.44
C SER A 92 -3.97 -11.45 -12.65
N CYS A 93 -4.65 -11.49 -11.51
CA CYS A 93 -4.76 -12.68 -10.67
C CYS A 93 -5.73 -13.74 -11.21
N ALA A 94 -6.46 -13.47 -12.29
CA ALA A 94 -7.54 -14.31 -12.79
C ALA A 94 -7.05 -15.72 -13.17
N GLY A 95 -7.25 -16.70 -12.25
CA GLY A 95 -7.01 -18.14 -12.48
C GLY A 95 -5.57 -18.59 -12.60
N ALA A 96 -4.60 -17.68 -12.53
CA ALA A 96 -3.19 -17.99 -12.82
C ALA A 96 -2.27 -17.95 -11.61
N VAL A 97 -2.74 -17.47 -10.47
CA VAL A 97 -1.99 -17.37 -9.22
C VAL A 97 -2.95 -17.61 -8.04
N THR A 98 -2.48 -18.30 -7.01
CA THR A 98 -3.26 -18.54 -5.79
C THR A 98 -2.95 -17.46 -4.74
N HIS A 99 -3.80 -17.34 -3.72
CA HIS A 99 -3.51 -16.47 -2.57
C HIS A 99 -2.34 -17.00 -1.75
N GLU A 100 -2.10 -18.29 -1.78
CA GLU A 100 -0.95 -18.96 -1.18
C GLU A 100 0.36 -18.58 -1.86
N ASP A 101 0.38 -18.49 -3.19
CA ASP A 101 1.54 -18.01 -3.95
C ASP A 101 1.85 -16.56 -3.59
N ALA A 102 0.81 -15.71 -3.56
CA ALA A 102 0.96 -14.30 -3.19
C ALA A 102 1.40 -14.12 -1.72
N ALA A 103 0.93 -14.98 -0.81
CA ALA A 103 1.37 -15.01 0.59
C ALA A 103 2.84 -15.43 0.72
N ALA A 104 3.26 -16.45 -0.04
CA ALA A 104 4.66 -16.88 -0.07
C ALA A 104 5.60 -15.78 -0.62
N ASP A 105 5.16 -15.06 -1.66
CA ASP A 105 5.90 -13.92 -2.20
C ASP A 105 5.97 -12.76 -1.20
N LEU A 106 4.91 -12.49 -0.42
CA LEU A 106 4.93 -11.52 0.67
C LEU A 106 5.97 -11.91 1.74
N VAL A 107 5.96 -13.15 2.21
CA VAL A 107 6.91 -13.63 3.23
C VAL A 107 8.35 -13.51 2.71
N SER A 108 8.58 -13.89 1.46
CA SER A 108 9.89 -13.75 0.80
C SER A 108 10.35 -12.30 0.69
N ALA A 109 9.45 -11.38 0.28
CA ALA A 109 9.75 -9.96 0.18
C ALA A 109 10.04 -9.33 1.56
N ALA A 110 9.29 -9.72 2.59
CA ALA A 110 9.52 -9.27 3.96
C ALA A 110 10.86 -9.77 4.51
N ALA A 111 11.21 -11.02 4.25
CA ALA A 111 12.50 -11.59 4.65
C ALA A 111 13.68 -10.87 3.95
N TRP A 112 13.56 -10.60 2.66
CA TRP A 112 14.54 -9.81 1.93
C TRP A 112 14.64 -8.39 2.48
N LEU A 113 13.51 -7.72 2.74
CA LEU A 113 13.50 -6.37 3.30
C LEU A 113 14.17 -6.32 4.67
N ARG A 114 13.91 -7.32 5.52
CA ARG A 114 14.54 -7.47 6.84
C ARG A 114 16.07 -7.63 6.76
N SER A 115 16.61 -8.14 5.65
CA SER A 115 18.04 -8.27 5.44
C SER A 115 18.75 -6.96 5.07
N GLN A 116 18.01 -5.91 4.70
CA GLN A 116 18.56 -4.65 4.26
C GLN A 116 19.11 -3.84 5.45
N ALA A 117 20.33 -3.32 5.34
CA ALA A 117 20.98 -2.55 6.41
C ALA A 117 20.21 -1.26 6.79
N ALA A 118 19.49 -0.65 5.84
CA ALA A 118 18.70 0.55 6.05
C ALA A 118 17.36 0.29 6.79
N VAL A 119 17.03 -0.96 7.13
CA VAL A 119 15.74 -1.35 7.69
C VAL A 119 15.85 -1.70 9.17
N ASP A 120 14.97 -1.11 9.97
CA ASP A 120 14.70 -1.56 11.34
C ASP A 120 13.94 -2.89 11.30
N ARG A 121 14.65 -3.96 11.61
CA ARG A 121 14.17 -5.35 11.54
C ARG A 121 12.98 -5.64 12.45
N THR A 122 12.74 -4.81 13.44
CA THR A 122 11.64 -4.95 14.41
C THR A 122 10.38 -4.21 13.98
N ARG A 123 10.48 -3.33 12.94
CA ARG A 123 9.43 -2.41 12.52
C ARG A 123 9.08 -2.58 11.04
N ILE A 124 8.81 -3.80 10.64
CA ILE A 124 8.33 -4.12 9.29
C ILE A 124 6.83 -4.41 9.35
N ALA A 125 6.05 -3.84 8.42
CA ALA A 125 4.63 -4.11 8.29
C ALA A 125 4.29 -4.64 6.90
N ALA A 126 3.22 -5.45 6.80
CA ALA A 126 2.60 -5.83 5.54
C ALA A 126 1.36 -4.97 5.28
N ILE A 127 1.18 -4.45 4.05
CA ILE A 127 -0.03 -3.72 3.65
C ILE A 127 -0.55 -4.34 2.36
N GLY A 128 -1.80 -4.87 2.40
CA GLY A 128 -2.41 -5.52 1.24
C GLY A 128 -3.77 -4.94 0.87
N TRP A 129 -4.06 -4.88 -0.44
CA TRP A 129 -5.32 -4.40 -0.99
C TRP A 129 -6.06 -5.52 -1.71
N SER A 130 -7.38 -5.68 -1.45
CA SER A 130 -8.22 -6.64 -2.15
C SER A 130 -7.63 -8.06 -2.15
N TYR A 131 -7.25 -8.57 -3.30
CA TYR A 131 -6.56 -9.85 -3.47
C TYR A 131 -5.29 -9.95 -2.60
N GLY A 132 -4.45 -8.89 -2.62
CA GLY A 132 -3.26 -8.80 -1.76
C GLY A 132 -3.59 -8.72 -0.28
N GLY A 133 -4.71 -8.08 0.07
CA GLY A 133 -5.22 -8.09 1.45
C GLY A 133 -5.55 -9.51 1.93
N ARG A 134 -6.19 -10.32 1.07
CA ARG A 134 -6.43 -11.74 1.36
C ARG A 134 -5.12 -12.52 1.45
N ALA A 135 -4.13 -12.25 0.58
CA ALA A 135 -2.83 -12.90 0.66
C ALA A 135 -2.13 -12.65 2.01
N VAL A 136 -2.23 -11.43 2.56
CA VAL A 136 -1.76 -11.12 3.91
C VAL A 136 -2.47 -11.99 4.95
N LEU A 137 -3.81 -12.12 4.88
CA LEU A 137 -4.58 -12.96 5.81
C LEU A 137 -4.24 -14.46 5.69
N VAL A 138 -3.96 -14.93 4.47
CA VAL A 138 -3.47 -16.31 4.25
C VAL A 138 -2.09 -16.51 4.89
N ALA A 139 -1.20 -15.53 4.80
CA ALA A 139 0.09 -15.58 5.49
C ALA A 139 -0.09 -15.74 7.01
N LEU A 140 -0.98 -14.94 7.63
CA LEU A 140 -1.29 -15.03 9.07
C LEU A 140 -1.87 -16.40 9.46
N ALA A 141 -2.65 -17.04 8.57
CA ALA A 141 -3.25 -18.35 8.83
C ALA A 141 -2.28 -19.53 8.64
N LYS A 142 -1.32 -19.41 7.74
CA LYS A 142 -0.42 -20.51 7.36
C LYS A 142 0.93 -20.49 8.06
N HIS A 143 1.46 -19.32 8.36
CA HIS A 143 2.79 -19.16 8.94
C HIS A 143 2.69 -18.81 10.42
N ARG A 144 3.70 -19.23 11.20
CA ARG A 144 3.88 -18.79 12.57
C ARG A 144 4.58 -17.42 12.59
N GLU A 145 4.48 -16.73 13.70
CA GLU A 145 5.01 -15.37 13.85
C GLU A 145 6.52 -15.29 13.59
N GLU A 146 7.28 -16.29 14.06
CA GLU A 146 8.71 -16.37 13.84
C GLU A 146 9.13 -16.57 12.37
N ASP A 147 8.25 -17.17 11.56
CA ASP A 147 8.49 -17.41 10.14
C ASP A 147 8.20 -16.18 9.28
N MET A 148 7.43 -15.22 9.82
CA MET A 148 7.10 -13.98 9.15
C MET A 148 8.08 -12.87 9.53
N ALA A 149 8.65 -12.20 8.55
CA ALA A 149 9.60 -11.12 8.78
C ALA A 149 8.91 -9.76 9.05
N PHE A 150 7.60 -9.72 9.28
CA PHE A 150 6.84 -8.51 9.63
C PHE A 150 6.10 -8.66 10.96
N SER A 151 5.89 -7.55 11.66
CA SER A 151 5.38 -7.50 13.03
C SER A 151 3.94 -6.98 13.15
N ARG A 152 3.33 -6.52 12.06
CA ARG A 152 1.93 -6.05 12.00
C ARG A 152 1.42 -6.03 10.56
N ALA A 153 0.11 -6.02 10.39
CA ALA A 153 -0.50 -6.04 9.07
C ALA A 153 -1.65 -5.03 8.93
N VAL A 154 -1.79 -4.46 7.74
CA VAL A 154 -2.93 -3.65 7.33
C VAL A 154 -3.56 -4.28 6.09
N VAL A 155 -4.88 -4.44 6.08
CA VAL A 155 -5.58 -4.99 4.95
C VAL A 155 -6.78 -4.12 4.56
N TYR A 156 -6.84 -3.75 3.29
CA TYR A 156 -7.93 -2.97 2.72
C TYR A 156 -8.88 -3.91 1.98
N TYR A 157 -10.14 -3.88 2.35
CA TYR A 157 -11.26 -4.62 1.73
C TYR A 157 -10.88 -6.04 1.26
N PRO A 158 -10.28 -6.89 2.14
CA PRO A 158 -9.90 -8.24 1.77
C PRO A 158 -11.10 -9.17 1.65
N ASP A 159 -10.99 -10.27 0.91
CA ASP A 159 -11.92 -11.40 1.03
C ASP A 159 -11.49 -12.30 2.20
N CYS A 160 -12.39 -12.49 3.18
CA CYS A 160 -12.14 -13.35 4.36
C CYS A 160 -12.85 -14.70 4.28
N ARG A 161 -13.54 -15.03 3.18
CA ARG A 161 -14.27 -16.30 3.06
C ARG A 161 -13.32 -17.50 3.05
N ALA A 162 -13.73 -18.58 3.70
CA ALA A 162 -12.98 -19.84 3.74
C ALA A 162 -11.52 -19.75 4.23
N LEU A 163 -11.18 -18.72 5.03
CA LEU A 163 -9.89 -18.64 5.69
C LEU A 163 -9.87 -19.51 6.95
N GLN A 164 -8.70 -20.05 7.28
CA GLN A 164 -8.45 -20.73 8.54
C GLN A 164 -8.13 -19.71 9.65
N PRO A 165 -8.34 -20.06 10.92
CA PRO A 165 -7.90 -19.24 12.05
C PRO A 165 -6.40 -18.91 11.95
N TRP A 166 -6.05 -17.70 12.38
CA TRP A 166 -4.66 -17.24 12.32
C TRP A 166 -3.79 -17.98 13.36
N LYS A 167 -2.57 -18.27 12.95
CA LYS A 167 -1.55 -18.88 13.81
C LYS A 167 -0.68 -17.87 14.55
N THR A 168 -1.01 -16.57 14.42
CA THR A 168 -0.21 -15.48 14.92
C THR A 168 -1.07 -14.51 15.74
N ALA A 169 -0.44 -13.87 16.72
CA ALA A 169 -1.01 -12.79 17.52
C ALA A 169 -0.58 -11.39 17.03
N LEU A 170 -0.04 -11.27 15.82
CA LEU A 170 0.36 -9.99 15.24
C LEU A 170 -0.84 -9.03 15.14
N PRO A 171 -0.67 -7.75 15.51
CA PRO A 171 -1.71 -6.75 15.33
C PRO A 171 -2.12 -6.59 13.87
N VAL A 172 -3.44 -6.54 13.62
CA VAL A 172 -4.02 -6.36 12.28
C VAL A 172 -5.01 -5.20 12.29
N LEU A 173 -4.86 -4.28 11.34
CA LEU A 173 -5.85 -3.26 11.01
C LEU A 173 -6.56 -3.65 9.72
N MET A 174 -7.87 -3.85 9.80
CA MET A 174 -8.74 -4.17 8.67
C MET A 174 -9.65 -3.00 8.33
N LEU A 175 -9.59 -2.51 7.10
CA LEU A 175 -10.31 -1.34 6.59
C LEU A 175 -11.33 -1.83 5.54
N LEU A 176 -12.60 -1.77 5.84
CA LEU A 176 -13.68 -2.32 5.02
C LEU A 176 -14.51 -1.21 4.37
N ALA A 177 -14.85 -1.38 3.10
CA ALA A 177 -15.78 -0.54 2.38
C ALA A 177 -17.22 -1.01 2.68
N GLY A 178 -18.10 -0.10 3.14
CA GLY A 178 -19.43 -0.45 3.63
C GLY A 178 -20.39 -0.87 2.52
N ASP A 179 -20.25 -0.28 1.33
CA ASP A 179 -21.09 -0.54 0.16
C ASP A 179 -20.36 -1.40 -0.90
N ASP A 180 -19.38 -2.19 -0.48
CA ASP A 180 -18.59 -3.06 -1.34
C ASP A 180 -19.40 -4.28 -1.80
N ASP A 181 -19.78 -4.33 -3.08
CA ASP A 181 -20.52 -5.43 -3.69
C ASP A 181 -19.59 -6.58 -4.18
N MET A 182 -18.28 -6.35 -4.24
CA MET A 182 -17.27 -7.36 -4.58
C MET A 182 -16.86 -8.17 -3.35
N THR A 183 -16.65 -7.47 -2.25
CA THR A 183 -16.25 -8.02 -0.95
C THR A 183 -17.09 -7.39 0.17
N PRO A 184 -18.39 -7.79 0.33
CA PRO A 184 -19.31 -7.16 1.28
C PRO A 184 -18.79 -7.12 2.71
N ALA A 185 -18.84 -5.94 3.36
CA ALA A 185 -18.16 -5.66 4.63
C ALA A 185 -18.69 -6.54 5.79
N GLU A 186 -20.00 -6.71 5.92
CA GLU A 186 -20.60 -7.36 7.07
C GLU A 186 -20.22 -8.84 7.19
N PRO A 187 -20.40 -9.70 6.16
CA PRO A 187 -19.95 -11.08 6.22
C PRO A 187 -18.45 -11.21 6.51
N ARG A 188 -17.64 -10.24 6.06
CA ARG A 188 -16.20 -10.23 6.28
C ARG A 188 -15.83 -9.84 7.70
N ARG A 189 -16.53 -8.87 8.26
CA ARG A 189 -16.35 -8.47 9.65
C ARG A 189 -16.60 -9.64 10.58
N GLU A 190 -17.70 -10.36 10.38
CA GLU A 190 -18.05 -11.53 11.18
C GLU A 190 -17.09 -12.71 10.97
N ALA A 191 -16.65 -12.94 9.74
CA ALA A 191 -15.63 -13.95 9.45
C ALA A 191 -14.30 -13.61 10.14
N ALA A 192 -13.84 -12.36 10.03
CA ALA A 192 -12.57 -11.91 10.61
C ALA A 192 -12.53 -12.04 12.14
N LYS A 193 -13.63 -11.76 12.84
CA LYS A 193 -13.72 -11.92 14.29
C LYS A 193 -13.52 -13.38 14.75
N LYS A 194 -13.84 -14.34 13.89
CA LYS A 194 -13.65 -15.77 14.17
C LYS A 194 -12.23 -16.26 13.84
N LEU A 195 -11.46 -15.50 13.07
CA LEU A 195 -10.13 -15.88 12.62
C LEU A 195 -9.04 -15.46 13.59
N ALA A 196 -9.22 -14.34 14.26
CA ALA A 196 -8.19 -13.70 15.08
C ALA A 196 -8.50 -13.74 16.56
N PRO A 197 -7.47 -13.77 17.43
CA PRO A 197 -7.64 -13.41 18.82
C PRO A 197 -8.25 -12.00 18.95
N PRO A 198 -9.24 -11.76 19.83
CA PRO A 198 -9.94 -10.46 19.90
C PRO A 198 -9.05 -9.25 20.16
N THR A 199 -7.89 -9.46 20.77
CA THR A 199 -6.95 -8.41 21.17
C THR A 199 -6.07 -7.87 20.04
N VAL A 200 -6.01 -8.57 18.91
CA VAL A 200 -5.07 -8.22 17.83
C VAL A 200 -5.73 -7.63 16.58
N LEU A 201 -7.06 -7.72 16.47
CA LEU A 201 -7.80 -7.28 15.29
C LEU A 201 -8.58 -6.00 15.54
N LYS A 202 -8.21 -4.92 14.84
CA LYS A 202 -9.01 -3.69 14.73
C LYS A 202 -9.70 -3.65 13.37
N ILE A 203 -11.02 -3.48 13.36
CA ILE A 203 -11.82 -3.34 12.13
C ILE A 203 -12.42 -1.93 12.08
N VAL A 204 -12.30 -1.28 10.92
CA VAL A 204 -12.96 -0.01 10.60
C VAL A 204 -13.81 -0.25 9.35
N VAL A 205 -15.08 0.10 9.40
CA VAL A 205 -16.01 0.04 8.27
C VAL A 205 -16.35 1.47 7.84
N TYR A 206 -16.27 1.75 6.56
CA TYR A 206 -16.58 3.06 5.96
C TYR A 206 -17.92 3.00 5.23
N PRO A 207 -19.01 3.47 5.83
CA PRO A 207 -20.32 3.52 5.18
C PRO A 207 -20.28 4.32 3.88
N GLY A 208 -20.99 3.90 2.85
CA GLY A 208 -21.02 4.56 1.53
C GLY A 208 -19.80 4.33 0.64
N ALA A 209 -18.71 3.79 1.20
CA ALA A 209 -17.49 3.51 0.43
C ALA A 209 -17.63 2.25 -0.42
N GLN A 210 -17.13 2.31 -1.66
CA GLN A 210 -17.06 1.19 -2.60
C GLN A 210 -15.70 0.48 -2.50
N HIS A 211 -15.57 -0.70 -3.14
CA HIS A 211 -14.25 -1.32 -3.33
C HIS A 211 -13.26 -0.34 -3.97
N GLY A 212 -12.02 -0.29 -3.50
CA GLY A 212 -11.04 0.69 -3.98
C GLY A 212 -11.27 2.12 -3.49
N PHE A 213 -11.99 2.32 -2.37
CA PHE A 213 -12.36 3.64 -1.85
C PHE A 213 -11.16 4.57 -1.59
N ASP A 214 -9.98 4.02 -1.44
CA ASP A 214 -8.74 4.74 -1.16
C ASP A 214 -7.91 5.04 -2.42
N VAL A 215 -8.46 4.83 -3.62
CA VAL A 215 -7.78 5.05 -4.91
C VAL A 215 -8.16 6.41 -5.49
N PRO A 216 -7.31 7.45 -5.38
CA PRO A 216 -7.59 8.76 -5.93
C PRO A 216 -7.69 8.73 -7.46
N GLY A 217 -8.61 9.53 -8.00
CA GLY A 217 -8.84 9.62 -9.45
C GLY A 217 -9.93 8.69 -9.98
N LEU A 218 -10.39 7.72 -9.20
CA LEU A 218 -11.61 6.99 -9.54
C LEU A 218 -12.83 7.90 -9.31
N PRO A 219 -13.90 7.77 -10.13
CA PRO A 219 -15.20 8.36 -9.82
C PRO A 219 -15.76 7.76 -8.52
N ALA A 220 -16.77 8.40 -7.92
CA ALA A 220 -17.38 7.89 -6.68
C ALA A 220 -17.97 6.46 -6.84
N LYS A 221 -18.48 6.16 -8.04
CA LYS A 221 -18.97 4.81 -8.41
C LYS A 221 -18.64 4.52 -9.87
N MET A 222 -17.99 3.38 -10.12
CA MET A 222 -17.69 2.89 -11.46
C MET A 222 -17.93 1.38 -11.51
N LYS A 223 -18.82 0.93 -12.40
CA LYS A 223 -19.00 -0.50 -12.65
C LYS A 223 -17.80 -1.07 -13.38
N VAL A 224 -17.32 -2.19 -12.89
CA VAL A 224 -16.32 -3.05 -13.54
C VAL A 224 -16.90 -4.46 -13.70
N GLY A 225 -16.26 -5.35 -14.44
CA GLY A 225 -16.84 -6.62 -14.86
C GLY A 225 -17.47 -7.49 -13.76
N PHE A 226 -17.09 -7.33 -12.49
CA PHE A 226 -17.54 -8.17 -11.37
C PHE A 226 -17.95 -7.37 -10.13
N GLY A 227 -18.17 -6.05 -10.25
CA GLY A 227 -18.67 -5.22 -9.15
C GLY A 227 -18.52 -3.73 -9.36
N THR A 228 -18.53 -2.99 -8.26
CA THR A 228 -18.41 -1.54 -8.24
C THR A 228 -17.15 -1.12 -7.50
N ILE A 229 -16.35 -0.27 -8.14
CA ILE A 229 -15.22 0.41 -7.50
C ILE A 229 -15.50 1.91 -7.41
N GLY A 230 -14.83 2.62 -6.48
CA GLY A 230 -15.02 4.07 -6.43
C GLY A 230 -14.24 4.75 -5.32
N TYR A 231 -13.82 6.00 -5.59
CA TYR A 231 -13.10 6.81 -4.61
C TYR A 231 -14.06 7.47 -3.61
N HIS A 232 -13.72 7.39 -2.33
CA HIS A 232 -14.44 8.05 -1.24
C HIS A 232 -13.47 8.92 -0.44
N PRO A 233 -13.42 10.25 -0.67
CA PRO A 233 -12.38 11.13 -0.12
C PRO A 233 -12.25 11.08 1.40
N GLN A 234 -13.38 11.11 2.12
CA GLN A 234 -13.39 11.11 3.59
C GLN A 234 -12.92 9.77 4.16
N ALA A 235 -13.40 8.64 3.59
CA ALA A 235 -12.95 7.31 3.97
C ALA A 235 -11.45 7.12 3.70
N ALA A 236 -10.98 7.58 2.53
CA ALA A 236 -9.57 7.52 2.16
C ALA A 236 -8.69 8.35 3.10
N ALA A 237 -9.15 9.54 3.53
CA ALA A 237 -8.42 10.39 4.46
C ALA A 237 -8.32 9.73 5.85
N ASP A 238 -9.45 9.28 6.40
CA ASP A 238 -9.45 8.59 7.71
C ASP A 238 -8.63 7.29 7.65
N ALA A 239 -8.76 6.49 6.58
CA ALA A 239 -7.98 5.27 6.44
C ALA A 239 -6.47 5.53 6.50
N ARG A 240 -5.98 6.59 5.83
CA ARG A 240 -4.57 7.00 5.92
C ARG A 240 -4.16 7.33 7.35
N GLU A 241 -4.99 8.08 8.08
CA GLU A 241 -4.72 8.40 9.48
C GLU A 241 -4.75 7.16 10.38
N GLN A 242 -5.71 6.23 10.19
CA GLN A 242 -5.77 4.97 10.92
C GLN A 242 -4.48 4.17 10.70
N VAL A 243 -4.02 4.05 9.45
CA VAL A 243 -2.77 3.35 9.12
C VAL A 243 -1.57 4.04 9.77
N GLN A 244 -1.44 5.36 9.67
CA GLN A 244 -0.34 6.09 10.28
C GLN A 244 -0.29 5.90 11.80
N ARG A 245 -1.45 5.99 12.48
CA ARG A 245 -1.53 5.72 13.93
C ARG A 245 -1.15 4.29 14.27
N PHE A 246 -1.65 3.33 13.49
CA PHE A 246 -1.42 1.90 13.71
C PHE A 246 0.05 1.49 13.49
N LEU A 247 0.76 2.12 12.56
CA LEU A 247 2.15 1.81 12.24
C LEU A 247 3.16 2.49 13.18
N ARG A 248 2.74 3.52 13.92
CA ARG A 248 3.62 4.15 14.93
C ARG A 248 3.90 3.17 16.08
N PRO A 249 5.10 3.21 16.69
CA PRO A 249 5.36 2.50 17.94
C PRO A 249 4.33 2.90 18.99
N ALA A 250 3.91 1.96 19.83
CA ALA A 250 3.25 2.31 21.08
C ALA A 250 4.25 3.17 21.89
N ARG A 251 3.78 4.32 22.35
CA ARG A 251 4.56 5.17 23.28
C ARG A 251 4.62 4.51 24.65
#